data_43e8b552bcabbbc424a01f3fd25d3c74
#
_entry.id   43e8b552bcabbbc424a01f3fd25d3c74
#
_cell.length_a   1.000
_cell.length_b   1.000
_cell.length_c   1.000
_cell.angle_alpha   90.00
_cell.angle_beta   90.00
_cell.angle_gamma   90.00
#
_symmetry.space_group_name_H-M   'P 1'
#
loop_
_entity.id
_entity.type
_entity.pdbx_description
1 polymer ?
#
loop_
_entity_poly.entity_id
_entity_poly.type
_entity_poly.pdbx_seq_one_letter_code
_entity_poly.pdbx_strand_id
1 'polypeptide(L)'
;MSSVNKSILLVDDDQEIRELLETYLSRAGFQVRTTPDGAGFRQALNEAPSDLVILDVMLPDEDGFSLCRWVRQHPRQAHVPIIMLTASSDEADRVIGLELGADDYLGKPFSPRELQARIKALLRRAQFGQERSGAEVL
;
A
#
# COMPACT_ATOMS: atom_id res chain seq x y z
N MET A 1 -6.19 7.38 18.13
CA MET A 1 -6.75 7.04 17.60
C MET A 1 -6.31 6.23 16.57
N SER A 2 -5.81 5.56 16.65
CA SER A 2 -5.31 4.50 16.06
C SER A 2 -5.67 4.33 14.64
N SER A 3 -5.60 3.17 14.16
CA SER A 3 -5.85 2.81 12.79
C SER A 3 -7.32 2.57 12.49
N VAL A 4 -8.20 2.84 13.44
CA VAL A 4 -9.64 2.61 13.22
C VAL A 4 -10.13 3.52 12.12
N ASN A 5 -10.80 2.91 11.14
CA ASN A 5 -11.37 3.59 9.98
C ASN A 5 -10.35 4.11 8.94
N LYS A 6 -9.07 3.83 9.12
CA LYS A 6 -8.12 4.12 8.04
C LYS A 6 -8.35 3.13 6.90
N SER A 7 -8.22 3.62 5.68
CA SER A 7 -8.53 2.81 4.50
C SER A 7 -7.26 2.29 3.82
N ILE A 8 -7.32 1.04 3.39
CA ILE A 8 -6.23 0.37 2.70
C ILE A 8 -6.75 -0.15 1.36
N LEU A 9 -6.02 0.09 0.29
CA LEU A 9 -6.32 -0.47 -1.01
C LEU A 9 -5.20 -1.43 -1.39
N LEU A 10 -5.57 -2.68 -1.71
CA LEU A 10 -4.62 -3.74 -2.02
C LEU A 10 -4.83 -4.23 -3.45
N VAL A 11 -3.75 -4.45 -4.18
CA VAL A 11 -3.81 -5.16 -5.44
C VAL A 11 -2.92 -6.40 -5.38
N ASP A 12 -3.51 -7.56 -5.65
CA ASP A 12 -2.81 -8.85 -5.70
C ASP A 12 -3.68 -9.79 -6.51
N ASP A 13 -3.09 -10.54 -7.45
CA ASP A 13 -3.87 -11.45 -8.27
C ASP A 13 -4.21 -12.76 -7.56
N ASP A 14 -3.60 -13.02 -6.41
CA ASP A 14 -3.86 -14.23 -5.63
C ASP A 14 -5.08 -14.02 -4.74
N GLN A 15 -6.16 -14.72 -5.08
CA GLN A 15 -7.42 -14.59 -4.34
C GLN A 15 -7.28 -14.96 -2.87
N GLU A 16 -6.45 -15.97 -2.56
CA GLU A 16 -6.27 -16.38 -1.17
C GLU A 16 -5.62 -15.27 -0.34
N ILE A 17 -4.66 -14.58 -0.93
CA ILE A 17 -4.01 -13.47 -0.24
C ILE A 17 -4.98 -12.32 -0.05
N ARG A 18 -5.79 -11.99 -1.08
CA ARG A 18 -6.79 -10.93 -0.94
C ARG A 18 -7.76 -11.23 0.19
N GLU A 19 -8.27 -12.45 0.24
CA GLU A 19 -9.23 -12.85 1.26
C GLU A 19 -8.60 -12.87 2.65
N LEU A 20 -7.40 -13.38 2.77
CA LEU A 20 -6.68 -13.42 4.03
C LEU A 20 -6.47 -12.01 4.58
N LEU A 21 -5.97 -11.11 3.74
CA LEU A 21 -5.66 -9.76 4.19
C LEU A 21 -6.91 -8.94 4.45
N GLU A 22 -7.94 -9.11 3.62
CA GLU A 22 -9.19 -8.42 3.87
C GLU A 22 -9.75 -8.80 5.23
N THR A 23 -9.78 -10.09 5.54
CA THR A 23 -10.28 -10.56 6.82
C THR A 23 -9.41 -10.09 7.99
N TYR A 24 -8.10 -10.29 7.85
CA TYR A 24 -7.17 -9.98 8.94
C TYR A 24 -7.15 -8.48 9.26
N LEU A 25 -7.05 -7.66 8.22
CA LEU A 25 -6.93 -6.22 8.43
C LEU A 25 -8.27 -5.58 8.80
N SER A 26 -9.39 -6.12 8.29
CA SER A 26 -10.70 -5.64 8.71
C SER A 26 -10.93 -5.88 10.20
N ARG A 27 -10.50 -7.02 10.69
CA ARG A 27 -10.60 -7.31 12.13
C ARG A 27 -9.73 -6.38 12.97
N ALA A 28 -8.67 -5.85 12.37
CA ALA A 28 -7.80 -4.91 13.05
C ALA A 28 -8.33 -3.47 12.99
N GLY A 29 -9.48 -3.24 12.36
CA GLY A 29 -10.13 -1.93 12.34
C GLY A 29 -9.95 -1.14 11.06
N PHE A 30 -9.26 -1.69 10.05
CA PHE A 30 -9.07 -1.00 8.77
C PHE A 30 -10.26 -1.21 7.85
N GLN A 31 -10.48 -0.25 6.96
CA GLN A 31 -11.42 -0.41 5.86
C GLN A 31 -10.60 -0.89 4.66
N VAL A 32 -10.87 -2.09 4.19
CA VAL A 32 -10.01 -2.74 3.19
C VAL A 32 -10.75 -2.93 1.89
N ARG A 33 -10.15 -2.47 0.79
CA ARG A 33 -10.63 -2.76 -0.56
C ARG A 33 -9.54 -3.55 -1.26
N THR A 34 -9.93 -4.57 -2.02
CA THR A 34 -8.98 -5.40 -2.75
C THR A 34 -9.31 -5.42 -4.22
N THR A 35 -8.28 -5.54 -5.05
CA THR A 35 -8.42 -5.61 -6.49
C THR A 35 -7.47 -6.68 -7.04
N PRO A 36 -7.84 -7.35 -8.14
CA PRO A 36 -6.99 -8.44 -8.66
C PRO A 36 -5.96 -8.02 -9.69
N ASP A 37 -6.03 -6.79 -10.21
CA ASP A 37 -5.13 -6.37 -11.27
C ASP A 37 -4.91 -4.86 -11.25
N GLY A 38 -4.01 -4.39 -12.10
CA GLY A 38 -3.66 -2.98 -12.15
C GLY A 38 -4.79 -2.08 -12.58
N ALA A 39 -5.59 -2.53 -13.54
CA ALA A 39 -6.73 -1.73 -14.01
C ALA A 39 -7.74 -1.52 -12.90
N GLY A 40 -8.05 -2.56 -12.15
CA GLY A 40 -8.95 -2.46 -11.01
C GLY A 40 -8.40 -1.55 -9.92
N PHE A 41 -7.11 -1.63 -9.68
CA PHE A 41 -6.47 -0.77 -8.69
C PHE A 41 -6.58 0.71 -9.08
N ARG A 42 -6.26 1.04 -10.33
CA ARG A 42 -6.33 2.43 -10.81
C ARG A 42 -7.74 2.98 -10.69
N GLN A 43 -8.72 2.18 -11.08
CA GLN A 43 -10.12 2.58 -10.98
C GLN A 43 -10.52 2.82 -9.52
N ALA A 44 -10.16 1.90 -8.64
CA ALA A 44 -10.52 2.00 -7.22
C ALA A 44 -9.90 3.23 -6.57
N LEU A 45 -8.65 3.52 -6.87
CA LEU A 45 -7.99 4.68 -6.27
C LEU A 45 -8.58 5.99 -6.80
N ASN A 46 -8.98 6.02 -8.06
CA ASN A 46 -9.64 7.20 -8.63
C ASN A 46 -11.04 7.41 -8.05
N GLU A 47 -11.72 6.34 -7.66
CA GLU A 47 -13.08 6.45 -7.09
C GLU A 47 -13.07 6.98 -5.67
N ALA A 48 -12.08 6.61 -4.87
CA ALA A 48 -12.00 7.06 -3.48
C ALA A 48 -10.56 7.00 -2.99
N PRO A 49 -10.13 7.97 -2.20
CA PRO A 49 -8.76 7.98 -1.70
C PRO A 49 -8.51 6.84 -0.70
N SER A 50 -7.25 6.50 -0.51
CA SER A 50 -6.83 5.53 0.47
C SER A 50 -5.78 6.16 1.39
N ASP A 51 -5.71 5.65 2.61
CA ASP A 51 -4.69 6.08 3.56
C ASP A 51 -3.37 5.35 3.37
N LEU A 52 -3.42 4.18 2.74
CA LEU A 52 -2.23 3.38 2.46
C LEU A 52 -2.57 2.41 1.32
N VAL A 53 -1.61 2.12 0.47
CA VAL A 53 -1.81 1.14 -0.60
C VAL A 53 -0.77 0.02 -0.50
N ILE A 54 -1.17 -1.19 -0.89
CA ILE A 54 -0.31 -2.36 -0.92
C ILE A 54 -0.31 -2.89 -2.35
N LEU A 55 0.88 -3.02 -2.94
CA LEU A 55 1.05 -3.37 -4.34
C LEU A 55 1.87 -4.63 -4.50
N ASP A 56 1.39 -5.56 -5.33
CA ASP A 56 2.22 -6.69 -5.77
C ASP A 56 2.97 -6.26 -7.04
N VAL A 57 4.19 -6.73 -7.20
CA VAL A 57 4.98 -6.46 -8.41
C VAL A 57 4.45 -7.24 -9.60
N MET A 58 4.07 -8.51 -9.37
CA MET A 58 3.70 -9.40 -10.48
C MET A 58 2.19 -9.48 -10.64
N LEU A 59 1.65 -8.65 -11.50
CA LEU A 59 0.21 -8.62 -11.79
C LEU A 59 -0.02 -9.11 -13.22
N PRO A 60 -1.24 -9.57 -13.53
CA PRO A 60 -1.51 -10.14 -14.86
C PRO A 60 -1.46 -9.13 -15.99
N ASP A 61 -1.77 -7.86 -15.73
CA ASP A 61 -1.86 -6.85 -16.79
C ASP A 61 -0.70 -5.84 -16.78
N GLU A 62 0.03 -5.72 -15.68
CA GLU A 62 1.17 -4.81 -15.62
C GLU A 62 2.01 -5.13 -14.39
N ASP A 63 3.18 -4.56 -14.26
CA ASP A 63 3.96 -4.77 -13.04
C ASP A 63 3.62 -3.70 -11.99
N GLY A 64 3.88 -4.05 -10.73
CA GLY A 64 3.57 -3.16 -9.61
C GLY A 64 4.45 -1.93 -9.56
N PHE A 65 5.61 -1.96 -10.21
CA PHE A 65 6.48 -0.78 -10.28
C PHE A 65 5.81 0.34 -11.09
N SER A 66 5.11 -0.03 -12.17
CA SER A 66 4.32 0.93 -12.95
C SER A 66 3.22 1.55 -12.10
N LEU A 67 2.56 0.74 -11.28
CA LEU A 67 1.54 1.26 -10.38
C LEU A 67 2.12 2.20 -9.33
N CYS A 68 3.27 1.85 -8.78
CA CYS A 68 3.94 2.70 -7.80
C CYS A 68 4.24 4.08 -8.39
N ARG A 69 4.80 4.09 -9.60
CA ARG A 69 5.10 5.33 -10.30
C ARG A 69 3.81 6.14 -10.56
N TRP A 70 2.77 5.45 -11.00
CA TRP A 70 1.49 6.10 -11.27
C TRP A 70 0.91 6.73 -10.01
N VAL A 71 0.99 6.05 -8.88
CA VAL A 71 0.51 6.61 -7.61
C VAL A 71 1.29 7.86 -7.24
N ARG A 72 2.61 7.82 -7.39
CA ARG A 72 3.44 8.99 -7.05
C ARG A 72 3.20 10.20 -7.94
N GLN A 73 2.59 9.99 -9.11
CA GLN A 73 2.22 11.08 -10.02
C GLN A 73 0.74 11.42 -9.93
N HIS A 74 0.00 10.75 -9.06
CA HIS A 74 -1.44 10.97 -8.94
C HIS A 74 -1.71 12.32 -8.27
N PRO A 75 -2.63 13.14 -8.80
CA PRO A 75 -2.83 14.49 -8.28
C PRO A 75 -3.27 14.57 -6.82
N ARG A 76 -3.94 13.55 -6.31
CA ARG A 76 -4.44 13.58 -4.94
C ARG A 76 -3.82 12.58 -4.02
N GLN A 77 -3.04 11.62 -4.54
CA GLN A 77 -2.53 10.52 -3.73
C GLN A 77 -1.02 10.38 -3.87
N ALA A 78 -0.33 11.42 -4.31
CA ALA A 78 1.10 11.35 -4.58
C ALA A 78 1.93 10.99 -3.35
N HIS A 79 1.42 11.24 -2.15
CA HIS A 79 2.17 11.02 -0.92
C HIS A 79 1.62 9.86 -0.06
N VAL A 80 0.67 9.08 -0.60
CA VAL A 80 0.12 7.97 0.16
C VAL A 80 1.22 6.94 0.46
N PRO A 81 1.27 6.38 1.67
CA PRO A 81 2.24 5.33 1.96
C PRO A 81 2.03 4.10 1.07
N ILE A 82 3.11 3.55 0.56
CA ILE A 82 3.08 2.39 -0.33
C ILE A 82 3.92 1.27 0.26
N ILE A 83 3.33 0.07 0.40
CA ILE A 83 4.06 -1.15 0.73
C ILE A 83 4.01 -2.05 -0.50
N MET A 84 5.18 -2.52 -0.95
CA MET A 84 5.23 -3.57 -1.97
C MET A 84 5.20 -4.92 -1.27
N LEU A 85 4.25 -5.78 -1.61
CA LEU A 85 4.11 -7.10 -1.00
C LEU A 85 4.15 -8.13 -2.11
N THR A 86 5.25 -8.83 -2.28
CA THR A 86 5.45 -9.62 -3.49
C THR A 86 6.36 -10.83 -3.31
N ALA A 87 6.18 -11.83 -4.18
CA ALA A 87 7.07 -12.98 -4.23
C ALA A 87 8.45 -12.61 -4.80
N SER A 88 8.55 -11.48 -5.49
CA SER A 88 9.82 -11.03 -6.03
C SER A 88 10.63 -10.41 -4.89
N SER A 89 11.49 -11.22 -4.27
CA SER A 89 12.24 -10.79 -3.10
C SER A 89 13.71 -10.56 -3.39
N ASP A 90 14.12 -10.49 -4.66
CA ASP A 90 15.50 -10.27 -4.95
C ASP A 90 15.87 -8.80 -4.65
N GLU A 91 17.13 -8.61 -4.33
CA GLU A 91 17.61 -7.31 -3.87
C GLU A 91 17.45 -6.22 -4.94
N ALA A 92 17.66 -6.57 -6.20
CA ALA A 92 17.53 -5.60 -7.28
C ALA A 92 16.11 -5.06 -7.39
N ASP A 93 15.11 -5.93 -7.32
CA ASP A 93 13.72 -5.51 -7.37
C ASP A 93 13.35 -4.67 -6.16
N ARG A 94 13.86 -5.03 -5.01
CA ARG A 94 13.62 -4.27 -3.79
C ARG A 94 14.16 -2.85 -3.90
N VAL A 95 15.37 -2.72 -4.42
CA VAL A 95 15.99 -1.42 -4.62
C VAL A 95 15.17 -0.59 -5.61
N ILE A 96 14.74 -1.19 -6.71
CA ILE A 96 13.92 -0.51 -7.70
C ILE A 96 12.62 0.01 -7.07
N GLY A 97 11.94 -0.83 -6.31
CA GLY A 97 10.69 -0.42 -5.66
C GLY A 97 10.89 0.76 -4.74
N LEU A 98 11.92 0.71 -3.91
CA LEU A 98 12.19 1.80 -2.97
C LEU A 98 12.59 3.08 -3.71
N GLU A 99 13.37 2.97 -4.78
CA GLU A 99 13.76 4.15 -5.56
C GLU A 99 12.57 4.78 -6.29
N LEU A 100 11.58 3.98 -6.68
CA LEU A 100 10.38 4.50 -7.34
C LEU A 100 9.40 5.12 -6.36
N GLY A 101 9.66 5.01 -5.07
CA GLY A 101 8.86 5.69 -4.07
C GLY A 101 8.06 4.81 -3.13
N ALA A 102 8.30 3.49 -3.13
CA ALA A 102 7.68 2.63 -2.12
C ALA A 102 8.31 2.93 -0.77
N ASP A 103 7.49 2.92 0.27
CA ASP A 103 7.96 3.18 1.62
C ASP A 103 8.44 1.92 2.32
N ASP A 104 8.00 0.76 1.88
CA ASP A 104 8.42 -0.51 2.44
C ASP A 104 8.28 -1.60 1.39
N TYR A 105 8.99 -2.70 1.57
CA TYR A 105 9.03 -3.81 0.62
C TYR A 105 9.08 -5.09 1.43
N LEU A 106 8.05 -5.92 1.32
CA LEU A 106 7.94 -7.15 2.10
C LEU A 106 7.76 -8.33 1.17
N GLY A 107 8.60 -9.35 1.34
CA GLY A 107 8.57 -10.55 0.49
C GLY A 107 7.57 -11.57 0.98
N LYS A 108 6.98 -12.31 0.03
CA LYS A 108 6.16 -13.48 0.32
C LYS A 108 7.07 -14.69 0.47
N PRO A 109 6.78 -15.62 1.36
CA PRO A 109 5.67 -15.62 2.30
C PRO A 109 5.89 -14.61 3.42
N PHE A 110 4.82 -14.02 3.91
CA PHE A 110 4.89 -12.97 4.90
C PHE A 110 4.04 -13.33 6.12
N SER A 111 4.32 -12.64 7.22
CA SER A 111 3.50 -12.74 8.42
C SER A 111 2.44 -11.63 8.38
N PRO A 112 1.14 -11.95 8.44
CA PRO A 112 0.12 -10.90 8.50
C PRO A 112 0.31 -9.95 9.68
N ARG A 113 0.83 -10.46 10.79
CA ARG A 113 1.10 -9.66 11.97
C ARG A 113 2.23 -8.66 11.71
N GLU A 114 3.27 -9.09 11.01
CA GLU A 114 4.35 -8.20 10.65
C GLU A 114 3.87 -7.12 9.67
N LEU A 115 3.07 -7.52 8.68
CA LEU A 115 2.51 -6.56 7.73
C LEU A 115 1.67 -5.52 8.47
N GLN A 116 0.84 -5.93 9.40
CA GLN A 116 0.03 -5.01 10.19
C GLN A 116 0.91 -4.02 10.95
N ALA A 117 1.99 -4.49 11.55
CA ALA A 117 2.90 -3.62 12.29
C ALA A 117 3.53 -2.56 11.37
N ARG A 118 3.90 -2.96 10.15
CA ARG A 118 4.48 -2.03 9.18
C ARG A 118 3.45 -1.01 8.69
N ILE A 119 2.21 -1.45 8.48
CA ILE A 119 1.12 -0.56 8.11
C ILE A 119 0.94 0.52 9.17
N LYS A 120 0.86 0.10 10.43
CA LYS A 120 0.67 1.04 11.52
C LYS A 120 1.83 2.03 11.63
N ALA A 121 3.05 1.55 11.43
CA ALA A 121 4.22 2.42 11.49
C ALA A 121 4.19 3.47 10.38
N LEU A 122 3.81 3.09 9.16
CA LEU A 122 3.74 4.02 8.06
C LEU A 122 2.61 5.04 8.23
N LEU A 123 1.46 4.60 8.72
CA LEU A 123 0.35 5.50 8.97
C LEU A 123 0.71 6.52 10.05
N ARG A 124 1.44 6.10 11.06
CA ARG A 124 1.91 6.99 12.13
C ARG A 124 2.87 8.03 11.58
N ARG A 125 3.81 7.63 10.71
CA ARG A 125 4.74 8.56 10.08
C ARG A 125 4.02 9.58 9.21
N ALA A 126 3.04 9.13 8.43
CA ALA A 126 2.29 10.01 7.55
C ALA A 126 1.54 11.07 8.34
N GLN A 127 0.91 10.67 9.44
CA GLN A 127 0.22 11.60 10.31
C GLN A 127 1.19 12.59 10.94
N PHE A 128 2.33 12.10 11.41
CA PHE A 128 3.35 12.93 12.03
C PHE A 128 3.90 13.95 11.03
N GLY A 129 4.15 13.51 9.79
CA GLY A 129 4.63 14.39 8.74
C GLY A 129 3.63 15.49 8.40
N GLN A 130 2.36 15.17 8.36
CA GLN A 130 1.32 16.15 8.10
C GLN A 130 1.25 17.18 9.21
N GLU A 131 1.34 16.74 10.45
CA GLU A 131 1.34 17.64 11.58
C GLU A 131 2.54 18.59 11.55
N ARG A 132 3.70 18.05 11.23
CA ARG A 132 4.91 18.86 11.14
C ARG A 132 4.84 19.87 9.99
N SER A 133 4.33 19.44 8.84
CA SER A 133 4.16 20.34 7.71
C SER A 133 3.20 21.47 8.04
N GLY A 134 2.11 21.16 8.71
CA GLY A 134 1.17 22.17 9.13
C GLY A 134 1.79 23.18 10.08
N ALA A 135 2.60 22.70 11.02
CA ALA A 135 3.28 23.58 11.95
C ALA A 135 4.31 24.47 11.26
N GLU A 136 4.99 23.94 10.28
CA GLU A 136 6.02 24.72 9.58
C GLU A 136 5.44 25.81 8.70
N VAL A 137 4.27 25.61 8.17
CA VAL A 137 3.62 26.60 7.32
C VAL A 137 3.21 27.83 8.12
N LEU A 138 2.98 27.65 9.38
CA LEU A 138 2.62 28.78 10.23
C LEU A 138 3.81 29.66 10.53
#